data_9ece72c742ff2ed19465173b72b8bc66
#
_entry.id   9ece72c742ff2ed19465173b72b8bc66
#
_cell.length_a   1.000
_cell.length_b   1.000
_cell.length_c   1.000
_cell.angle_alpha   90.00
_cell.angle_beta   90.00
_cell.angle_gamma   90.00
#
_symmetry.space_group_name_H-M   'P 1'
#
loop_
_entity.id
_entity.type
_entity.pdbx_description
1 polymer ?
#
loop_
_entity_poly.entity_id
_entity_poly.type
_entity_poly.pdbx_seq_one_letter_code
_entity_poly.pdbx_strand_id
1 'polypeptide(L)'
;MIAHPEPLHIVIAGDRGVLPGLEALVYSTMRHNRDVVWHLLTMDIQVDHADGTGTGYYGISEEEAGWLRKIVTFMDHRSAFIRHDIRELYDRYLAQSVNRETGFTPYTALRLLMDKVLDTDRCLYLDADIIVQGDLRPPYEQWGHADYDYAAYTIPDACDGYGEMVAAVLVFNLDRIRYSGFLERARRYYNRNLYRYPDQMALRDAGDPAPLEETYNYMRDHKLADGKPVVLHFSNCNRYKLYTVPPGEFYRYYPEHKYIKDGLDVIRSVH
;
A
#
# COMPACT_ATOMS: atom_id res chain seq x y z
N MET A 1 17.95 -30.24 2.46
CA MET A 1 17.43 -29.07 3.21
C MET A 1 16.25 -28.55 2.38
N ILE A 2 15.06 -28.55 2.94
CA ILE A 2 13.92 -27.88 2.31
C ILE A 2 14.21 -26.39 2.52
N ALA A 3 14.49 -25.66 1.43
CA ALA A 3 14.64 -24.22 1.49
C ALA A 3 13.32 -23.65 2.04
N HIS A 4 13.36 -22.98 3.17
CA HIS A 4 12.19 -22.19 3.60
C HIS A 4 11.92 -21.14 2.52
N PRO A 5 10.69 -20.95 2.09
CA PRO A 5 10.38 -19.88 1.15
C PRO A 5 10.81 -18.54 1.76
N GLU A 6 11.28 -17.63 0.93
CA GLU A 6 11.64 -16.28 1.38
C GLU A 6 10.42 -15.57 2.02
N PRO A 7 10.66 -14.70 3.02
CA PRO A 7 9.60 -13.92 3.61
C PRO A 7 8.82 -13.10 2.57
N LEU A 8 7.52 -12.94 2.81
CA LEU A 8 6.70 -12.03 2.01
C LEU A 8 6.91 -10.60 2.51
N HIS A 9 7.62 -9.77 1.74
CA HIS A 9 7.83 -8.36 2.07
C HIS A 9 6.64 -7.52 1.61
N ILE A 10 5.93 -6.90 2.56
CA ILE A 10 4.79 -6.02 2.29
C ILE A 10 5.12 -4.60 2.73
N VAL A 11 4.89 -3.65 1.85
CA VAL A 11 5.08 -2.22 2.08
C VAL A 11 3.72 -1.53 2.18
N ILE A 12 3.59 -0.70 3.19
CA ILE A 12 2.45 0.19 3.39
C ILE A 12 2.96 1.60 3.65
N ALA A 13 2.15 2.59 3.30
CA ALA A 13 2.48 3.99 3.57
C ALA A 13 1.27 4.70 4.20
N GLY A 14 1.51 5.56 5.17
CA GLY A 14 0.41 6.30 5.78
C GLY A 14 0.79 7.18 6.95
N ASP A 15 -0.17 8.01 7.30
CA ASP A 15 -0.17 8.84 8.49
C ASP A 15 -1.10 8.27 9.57
N ARG A 16 -1.21 8.98 10.70
CA ARG A 16 -2.12 8.64 11.78
C ARG A 16 -3.58 8.57 11.36
N GLY A 17 -3.98 9.33 10.33
CA GLY A 17 -5.36 9.34 9.83
C GLY A 17 -5.81 8.01 9.21
N VAL A 18 -4.87 7.19 8.71
CA VAL A 18 -5.18 5.88 8.10
C VAL A 18 -4.96 4.70 9.04
N LEU A 19 -4.58 4.94 10.31
CA LEU A 19 -4.27 3.87 11.27
C LEU A 19 -5.38 2.82 11.41
N PRO A 20 -6.69 3.17 11.50
CA PRO A 20 -7.74 2.16 11.55
C PRO A 20 -7.78 1.24 10.31
N GLY A 21 -7.48 1.79 9.14
CA GLY A 21 -7.35 0.99 7.90
C GLY A 21 -6.14 0.06 7.95
N LEU A 22 -5.00 0.54 8.46
CA LEU A 22 -3.80 -0.28 8.64
C LEU A 22 -4.02 -1.43 9.63
N GLU A 23 -4.76 -1.21 10.73
CA GLU A 23 -5.14 -2.28 11.65
C GLU A 23 -5.94 -3.38 10.92
N ALA A 24 -6.93 -2.99 10.13
CA ALA A 24 -7.77 -3.92 9.38
C ALA A 24 -6.96 -4.67 8.29
N LEU A 25 -6.12 -3.93 7.55
CA LEU A 25 -5.24 -4.49 6.53
C LEU A 25 -4.27 -5.50 7.12
N VAL A 26 -3.52 -5.11 8.16
CA VAL A 26 -2.52 -5.98 8.80
C VAL A 26 -3.20 -7.23 9.36
N TYR A 27 -4.29 -7.07 10.13
CA TYR A 27 -4.99 -8.21 10.71
C TYR A 27 -5.55 -9.14 9.64
N SER A 28 -6.24 -8.62 8.62
CA SER A 28 -6.81 -9.44 7.54
C SER A 28 -5.74 -10.17 6.74
N THR A 29 -4.62 -9.51 6.44
CA THR A 29 -3.47 -10.14 5.76
C THR A 29 -2.89 -11.29 6.57
N MET A 30 -2.65 -11.07 7.87
CA MET A 30 -2.08 -12.08 8.75
C MET A 30 -3.02 -13.29 9.01
N ARG A 31 -4.28 -13.17 8.67
CA ARG A 31 -5.22 -14.32 8.67
C ARG A 31 -4.88 -15.36 7.60
N HIS A 32 -4.34 -14.92 6.48
CA HIS A 32 -4.15 -15.74 5.28
C HIS A 32 -2.68 -15.95 4.91
N ASN A 33 -1.78 -15.14 5.47
CA ASN A 33 -0.37 -15.15 5.13
C ASN A 33 0.51 -15.36 6.36
N ARG A 34 1.66 -16.02 6.17
CA ARG A 34 2.65 -16.30 7.20
C ARG A 34 4.03 -15.89 6.70
N ASP A 35 4.95 -15.71 7.63
CA ASP A 35 6.33 -15.33 7.33
C ASP A 35 6.36 -14.03 6.52
N VAL A 36 5.75 -12.99 7.10
CA VAL A 36 5.56 -11.67 6.48
C VAL A 36 6.45 -10.64 7.16
N VAL A 37 7.19 -9.89 6.37
CA VAL A 37 7.94 -8.72 6.85
C VAL A 37 7.23 -7.46 6.36
N TRP A 38 6.62 -6.75 7.29
CA TRP A 38 5.94 -5.48 7.02
C TRP A 38 6.91 -4.31 7.09
N HIS A 39 6.79 -3.40 6.13
CA HIS A 39 7.52 -2.15 6.08
C HIS A 39 6.52 -0.99 6.03
N LEU A 40 6.44 -0.22 7.11
CA LEU A 40 5.63 0.99 7.18
C LEU A 40 6.50 2.20 6.82
N LEU A 41 6.16 2.88 5.73
CA LEU A 41 6.75 4.17 5.35
C LEU A 41 5.90 5.29 5.93
N THR A 42 6.49 6.11 6.79
CA THR A 42 5.79 7.20 7.47
C THR A 42 6.72 8.35 7.79
N MET A 43 6.18 9.51 8.12
CA MET A 43 6.94 10.71 8.49
C MET A 43 6.02 11.79 9.06
N ASP A 44 6.54 12.73 9.83
CA ASP A 44 5.83 13.99 10.10
C ASP A 44 6.17 15.01 9.00
N ILE A 45 5.18 15.72 8.47
CA ILE A 45 5.40 16.73 7.45
C ILE A 45 4.44 17.90 7.58
N GLN A 46 4.96 19.10 7.39
CA GLN A 46 4.19 20.31 7.17
C GLN A 46 4.22 20.64 5.68
N VAL A 47 3.05 20.79 5.07
CA VAL A 47 2.88 21.24 3.68
C VAL A 47 2.36 22.67 3.71
N ASP A 48 3.16 23.61 3.22
CA ASP A 48 2.75 25.01 3.06
C ASP A 48 2.06 25.17 1.70
N HIS A 49 0.92 25.85 1.70
CA HIS A 49 0.12 26.12 0.50
C HIS A 49 0.42 27.52 -0.07
N ALA A 50 0.15 27.70 -1.35
CA ALA A 50 0.40 28.95 -2.06
C ALA A 50 -0.41 30.14 -1.49
N ASP A 51 -1.52 29.89 -0.82
CA ASP A 51 -2.35 30.91 -0.15
C ASP A 51 -1.82 31.34 1.24
N GLY A 52 -0.67 30.80 1.67
CA GLY A 52 -0.04 31.06 2.96
C GLY A 52 -0.60 30.25 4.12
N THR A 53 -1.52 29.33 3.85
CA THR A 53 -1.96 28.32 4.84
C THR A 53 -1.01 27.13 4.84
N GLY A 54 -1.14 26.26 5.86
CA GLY A 54 -0.37 25.03 5.93
C GLY A 54 -1.18 23.86 6.49
N THR A 55 -0.85 22.67 6.02
CA THR A 55 -1.44 21.43 6.54
C THR A 55 -0.36 20.57 7.17
N GLY A 56 -0.52 20.28 8.48
CA GLY A 56 0.32 19.33 9.20
C GLY A 56 -0.20 17.90 9.05
N TYR A 57 0.69 17.01 8.65
CA TYR A 57 0.44 15.58 8.64
C TYR A 57 1.34 14.91 9.67
N TYR A 58 0.77 14.07 10.51
CA TYR A 58 1.47 13.36 11.58
C TYR A 58 1.62 11.90 11.22
N GLY A 59 2.84 11.43 11.14
CA GLY A 59 3.17 10.04 10.88
C GLY A 59 2.68 9.10 11.98
N ILE A 60 2.69 7.82 11.69
CA ILE A 60 2.46 6.76 12.68
C ILE A 60 3.61 6.78 13.68
N SER A 61 3.32 6.99 14.96
CA SER A 61 4.32 7.00 16.04
C SER A 61 4.89 5.61 16.31
N GLU A 62 5.99 5.54 17.09
CA GLU A 62 6.56 4.26 17.54
C GLU A 62 5.58 3.47 18.42
N GLU A 63 4.74 4.14 19.20
CA GLU A 63 3.72 3.50 20.03
C GLU A 63 2.64 2.83 19.15
N GLU A 64 2.13 3.57 18.16
CA GLU A 64 1.13 3.08 17.20
C GLU A 64 1.71 1.95 16.32
N ALA A 65 2.95 2.08 15.86
CA ALA A 65 3.67 1.01 15.16
C ALA A 65 3.93 -0.20 16.07
N GLY A 66 4.17 0.04 17.37
CA GLY A 66 4.26 -1.00 18.39
C GLY A 66 2.98 -1.82 18.52
N TRP A 67 1.81 -1.17 18.39
CA TRP A 67 0.53 -1.87 18.37
C TRP A 67 0.38 -2.74 17.10
N LEU A 68 0.69 -2.22 15.92
CA LEU A 68 0.67 -3.02 14.68
C LEU A 68 1.65 -4.20 14.75
N ARG A 69 2.82 -4.00 15.34
CA ARG A 69 3.80 -5.07 15.58
C ARG A 69 3.22 -6.17 16.49
N LYS A 70 2.46 -5.81 17.54
CA LYS A 70 1.78 -6.80 18.40
C LYS A 70 0.77 -7.62 17.61
N ILE A 71 -0.03 -7.02 16.74
CA ILE A 71 -0.95 -7.76 15.87
C ILE A 71 -0.17 -8.79 15.04
N VAL A 72 0.90 -8.37 14.37
CA VAL A 72 1.72 -9.23 13.51
C VAL A 72 2.30 -10.40 14.30
N THR A 73 3.00 -10.13 15.40
CA THR A 73 3.69 -11.17 16.18
C THR A 73 2.74 -12.10 16.91
N PHE A 74 1.55 -11.61 17.31
CA PHE A 74 0.49 -12.45 17.88
C PHE A 74 -0.04 -13.47 16.86
N MET A 75 -0.18 -13.05 15.61
CA MET A 75 -0.70 -13.90 14.53
C MET A 75 0.35 -14.89 13.98
N ASP A 76 1.61 -14.47 13.93
CA ASP A 76 2.73 -15.30 13.49
C ASP A 76 4.06 -14.77 14.04
N HIS A 77 4.70 -15.55 14.91
CA HIS A 77 5.96 -15.20 15.57
C HIS A 77 7.18 -15.11 14.62
N ARG A 78 7.09 -15.63 13.40
CA ARG A 78 8.12 -15.51 12.36
C ARG A 78 8.01 -14.20 11.58
N SER A 79 6.86 -13.57 11.64
CA SER A 79 6.59 -12.32 10.94
C SER A 79 7.13 -11.12 11.73
N ALA A 80 7.48 -10.06 11.01
CA ALA A 80 8.04 -8.83 11.57
C ALA A 80 7.30 -7.59 11.07
N PHE A 81 7.39 -6.50 11.85
CA PHE A 81 6.85 -5.20 11.46
C PHE A 81 7.90 -4.12 11.74
N ILE A 82 8.32 -3.41 10.69
CA ILE A 82 9.38 -2.42 10.68
C ILE A 82 8.81 -1.06 10.31
N ARG A 83 9.01 -0.06 11.17
CA ARG A 83 8.68 1.33 10.87
C ARG A 83 9.89 2.03 10.28
N HIS A 84 9.69 2.73 9.17
CA HIS A 84 10.70 3.57 8.54
C HIS A 84 10.24 5.02 8.59
N ASP A 85 11.00 5.87 9.29
CA ASP A 85 10.88 7.31 9.14
C ASP A 85 11.64 7.73 7.90
N ILE A 86 10.91 8.26 6.92
CA ILE A 86 11.49 8.54 5.61
C ILE A 86 11.50 10.03 5.27
N ARG A 87 11.40 10.89 6.28
CA ARG A 87 11.36 12.35 6.09
C ARG A 87 12.52 12.87 5.27
N GLU A 88 13.74 12.45 5.57
CA GLU A 88 14.94 12.89 4.84
C GLU A 88 14.91 12.47 3.35
N LEU A 89 14.41 11.26 3.07
CA LEU A 89 14.27 10.78 1.69
C LEU A 89 13.19 11.55 0.95
N TYR A 90 12.06 11.82 1.61
CA TYR A 90 11.00 12.65 1.04
C TYR A 90 11.51 14.05 0.68
N ASP A 91 12.18 14.71 1.62
CA ASP A 91 12.73 16.05 1.40
C ASP A 91 13.73 16.08 0.23
N ARG A 92 14.56 15.05 0.12
CA ARG A 92 15.55 14.94 -0.96
C ARG A 92 14.96 14.69 -2.34
N TYR A 93 13.92 13.87 -2.44
CA TYR A 93 13.46 13.33 -3.72
C TYR A 93 12.07 13.80 -4.16
N LEU A 94 11.19 14.22 -3.26
CA LEU A 94 9.78 14.47 -3.56
C LEU A 94 9.26 15.83 -3.11
N ALA A 95 9.91 16.52 -2.17
CA ALA A 95 9.41 17.76 -1.57
C ALA A 95 9.25 18.93 -2.56
N GLN A 96 9.95 18.88 -3.69
CA GLN A 96 9.88 19.91 -4.74
C GLN A 96 8.88 19.59 -5.87
N SER A 97 8.03 18.59 -5.68
CA SER A 97 7.06 18.18 -6.68
C SER A 97 5.99 19.23 -6.93
N VAL A 98 5.62 19.39 -8.21
CA VAL A 98 4.45 20.17 -8.62
C VAL A 98 3.12 19.57 -8.14
N ASN A 99 3.13 18.30 -7.73
CA ASN A 99 1.95 17.58 -7.22
C ASN A 99 1.74 17.73 -5.70
N ARG A 100 2.57 18.49 -5.03
CA ARG A 100 2.56 18.70 -3.57
C ARG A 100 1.24 19.29 -3.05
N GLU A 101 0.58 20.10 -3.85
CA GLU A 101 -0.66 20.81 -3.52
C GLU A 101 -1.91 20.16 -4.14
N THR A 102 -1.82 18.92 -4.58
CA THR A 102 -2.98 18.16 -5.06
C THR A 102 -3.86 17.73 -3.88
N GLY A 103 -5.08 17.25 -4.15
CA GLY A 103 -5.97 16.74 -3.12
C GLY A 103 -5.53 15.41 -2.48
N PHE A 104 -4.33 14.90 -2.84
CA PHE A 104 -3.74 13.68 -2.28
C PHE A 104 -2.75 14.02 -1.17
N THR A 105 -2.69 13.16 -0.15
CA THR A 105 -1.70 13.32 0.92
C THR A 105 -0.29 13.01 0.41
N PRO A 106 0.77 13.59 1.00
CA PRO A 106 2.15 13.28 0.62
C PRO A 106 2.51 11.79 0.72
N TYR A 107 1.77 11.03 1.52
CA TYR A 107 2.05 9.60 1.75
C TYR A 107 1.78 8.73 0.54
N THR A 108 0.89 9.13 -0.39
CA THR A 108 0.66 8.36 -1.62
C THR A 108 1.92 8.25 -2.48
N ALA A 109 2.79 9.26 -2.44
CA ALA A 109 4.04 9.28 -3.20
C ALA A 109 5.17 8.46 -2.56
N LEU A 110 5.03 8.01 -1.30
CA LEU A 110 6.10 7.31 -0.59
C LEU A 110 6.46 5.97 -1.24
N ARG A 111 5.51 5.34 -1.95
CA ARG A 111 5.77 4.14 -2.75
C ARG A 111 6.84 4.36 -3.83
N LEU A 112 7.08 5.60 -4.24
CA LEU A 112 8.13 5.94 -5.19
C LEU A 112 9.54 5.92 -4.58
N LEU A 113 9.67 5.72 -3.26
CA LEU A 113 10.95 5.70 -2.52
C LEU A 113 11.41 4.30 -2.12
N MET A 114 10.67 3.24 -2.46
CA MET A 114 10.94 1.89 -1.95
C MET A 114 12.33 1.37 -2.32
N ASP A 115 12.87 1.71 -3.49
CA ASP A 115 14.24 1.37 -3.90
C ASP A 115 15.34 2.02 -3.05
N LYS A 116 15.00 3.05 -2.26
CA LYS A 116 15.91 3.76 -1.35
C LYS A 116 15.78 3.31 0.11
N VAL A 117 14.69 2.64 0.44
CA VAL A 117 14.37 2.25 1.83
C VAL A 117 14.63 0.76 2.06
N LEU A 118 14.29 -0.08 1.09
CA LEU A 118 14.28 -1.53 1.27
C LEU A 118 15.55 -2.17 0.73
N ASP A 119 16.08 -3.11 1.50
CA ASP A 119 17.17 -4.00 1.09
C ASP A 119 16.61 -5.41 0.87
N THR A 120 15.68 -5.52 -0.09
CA THR A 120 15.12 -6.79 -0.56
C THR A 120 14.96 -6.74 -2.07
N ASP A 121 14.92 -7.90 -2.72
CA ASP A 121 14.85 -8.00 -4.18
C ASP A 121 13.46 -7.71 -4.72
N ARG A 122 12.42 -7.86 -3.89
CA ARG A 122 11.03 -7.67 -4.29
C ARG A 122 10.16 -7.27 -3.09
N CYS A 123 9.05 -6.63 -3.38
CA CYS A 123 8.03 -6.36 -2.38
C CYS A 123 6.63 -6.23 -2.99
N LEU A 124 5.63 -6.35 -2.14
CA LEU A 124 4.23 -6.08 -2.45
C LEU A 124 3.84 -4.77 -1.76
N TYR A 125 3.35 -3.80 -2.50
CA TYR A 125 2.82 -2.56 -1.93
C TYR A 125 1.29 -2.68 -1.81
N LEU A 126 0.74 -2.26 -0.67
CA LEU A 126 -0.70 -2.23 -0.40
C LEU A 126 -1.11 -0.86 0.14
N ASP A 127 -2.21 -0.31 -0.39
CA ASP A 127 -2.85 0.88 0.18
C ASP A 127 -3.58 0.54 1.50
N ALA A 128 -3.80 1.55 2.34
CA ALA A 128 -4.40 1.39 3.67
C ALA A 128 -5.92 1.08 3.64
N ASP A 129 -6.57 1.20 2.50
CA ASP A 129 -8.00 0.96 2.29
C ASP A 129 -8.29 -0.42 1.66
N ILE A 130 -7.54 -1.42 2.09
CA ILE A 130 -7.59 -2.80 1.60
C ILE A 130 -7.95 -3.77 2.72
N ILE A 131 -8.75 -4.79 2.39
CA ILE A 131 -8.94 -6.00 3.18
C ILE A 131 -8.48 -7.22 2.37
N VAL A 132 -7.60 -8.02 2.95
CA VAL A 132 -7.09 -9.25 2.34
C VAL A 132 -7.94 -10.44 2.78
N GLN A 133 -8.35 -11.25 1.81
CA GLN A 133 -9.22 -12.44 1.99
C GLN A 133 -8.57 -13.74 1.53
N GLY A 134 -7.30 -13.70 1.11
CA GLY A 134 -6.60 -14.87 0.59
C GLY A 134 -5.08 -14.76 0.62
N ASP A 135 -4.44 -15.67 -0.08
CA ASP A 135 -2.98 -15.75 -0.18
C ASP A 135 -2.42 -14.72 -1.16
N LEU A 136 -1.41 -13.96 -0.73
CA LEU A 136 -0.72 -12.96 -1.52
C LEU A 136 0.60 -13.48 -2.16
N ARG A 137 1.01 -14.69 -1.83
CA ARG A 137 2.25 -15.27 -2.38
C ARG A 137 2.22 -15.51 -3.88
N PRO A 138 1.12 -15.98 -4.49
CA PRO A 138 1.11 -16.25 -5.93
C PRO A 138 1.55 -15.06 -6.78
N PRO A 139 0.97 -13.86 -6.68
CA PRO A 139 1.43 -12.71 -7.46
C PRO A 139 2.83 -12.23 -7.04
N TYR A 140 3.18 -12.31 -5.75
CA TYR A 140 4.50 -11.96 -5.25
C TYR A 140 5.61 -12.81 -5.86
N GLU A 141 5.39 -14.11 -5.99
CA GLU A 141 6.34 -15.04 -6.60
C GLU A 141 6.37 -14.92 -8.12
N GLN A 142 5.20 -14.77 -8.74
CA GLN A 142 5.09 -14.68 -10.20
C GLN A 142 5.79 -13.44 -10.76
N TRP A 143 5.55 -12.28 -10.15
CA TRP A 143 5.96 -10.99 -10.71
C TRP A 143 7.22 -10.41 -10.05
N GLY A 144 7.56 -10.87 -8.85
CA GLY A 144 8.74 -10.37 -8.13
C GLY A 144 10.08 -10.72 -8.77
N HIS A 145 10.12 -11.67 -9.71
CA HIS A 145 11.32 -12.08 -10.45
C HIS A 145 11.15 -12.05 -11.98
N ALA A 146 10.03 -11.51 -12.46
CA ALA A 146 9.74 -11.44 -13.89
C ALA A 146 10.56 -10.33 -14.59
N ASP A 147 10.55 -10.33 -15.93
CA ASP A 147 11.17 -9.29 -16.76
C ASP A 147 10.40 -7.96 -16.78
N TYR A 148 9.74 -7.64 -15.69
CA TYR A 148 9.01 -6.40 -15.49
C TYR A 148 9.51 -5.68 -14.25
N ASP A 149 9.48 -4.35 -14.25
CA ASP A 149 9.82 -3.55 -13.08
C ASP A 149 8.72 -3.67 -12.00
N TYR A 150 7.46 -3.77 -12.43
CA TYR A 150 6.32 -3.95 -11.52
C TYR A 150 5.12 -4.60 -12.21
N ALA A 151 4.18 -5.10 -11.40
CA ALA A 151 2.87 -5.56 -11.84
C ALA A 151 1.75 -4.78 -11.15
N ALA A 152 0.68 -4.49 -11.89
CA ALA A 152 -0.50 -3.80 -11.42
C ALA A 152 -1.76 -4.26 -12.15
N TYR A 153 -2.92 -4.13 -11.50
CA TYR A 153 -4.20 -4.29 -12.18
C TYR A 153 -4.49 -3.04 -13.02
N THR A 154 -4.97 -3.26 -14.23
CA THR A 154 -5.39 -2.23 -15.15
C THR A 154 -6.85 -2.46 -15.51
N ILE A 155 -7.72 -1.47 -15.27
CA ILE A 155 -9.12 -1.53 -15.63
C ILE A 155 -9.22 -1.55 -17.16
N PRO A 156 -9.82 -2.60 -17.78
CA PRO A 156 -10.07 -2.60 -19.21
C PRO A 156 -11.06 -1.47 -19.57
N ASP A 157 -10.91 -0.90 -20.75
CA ASP A 157 -11.89 0.03 -21.34
C ASP A 157 -12.19 1.31 -20.53
N ALA A 158 -11.24 1.83 -19.75
CA ALA A 158 -11.37 3.17 -19.23
C ALA A 158 -11.59 4.17 -20.39
N CYS A 159 -12.49 5.14 -20.19
CA CYS A 159 -13.08 6.01 -21.23
C CYS A 159 -12.09 6.81 -22.10
N ASP A 160 -10.80 6.74 -21.80
CA ASP A 160 -9.71 7.43 -22.52
C ASP A 160 -8.92 6.51 -23.49
N GLY A 161 -9.34 5.26 -23.63
CA GLY A 161 -8.69 4.27 -24.53
C GLY A 161 -7.36 3.72 -24.00
N TYR A 162 -6.91 4.18 -22.85
CA TYR A 162 -5.76 3.67 -22.10
C TYR A 162 -6.32 3.10 -20.79
N GLY A 163 -6.30 1.80 -20.61
CA GLY A 163 -6.77 1.18 -19.36
C GLY A 163 -6.22 1.93 -18.13
N GLU A 164 -7.06 2.24 -17.16
CA GLU A 164 -6.61 2.93 -15.94
C GLU A 164 -5.90 1.94 -15.02
N MET A 165 -4.59 2.10 -14.84
CA MET A 165 -3.83 1.35 -13.86
C MET A 165 -4.28 1.74 -12.44
N VAL A 166 -4.47 0.77 -11.56
CA VAL A 166 -4.86 0.99 -10.16
C VAL A 166 -3.68 0.68 -9.24
N ALA A 167 -3.14 1.71 -8.60
CA ALA A 167 -1.89 1.61 -7.82
C ALA A 167 -2.06 1.11 -6.39
N ALA A 168 -3.24 0.61 -5.99
CA ALA A 168 -3.48 0.18 -4.61
C ALA A 168 -2.79 -1.14 -4.25
N VAL A 169 -2.60 -2.02 -5.24
CA VAL A 169 -1.84 -3.27 -5.10
C VAL A 169 -0.80 -3.33 -6.20
N LEU A 170 0.47 -3.34 -5.82
CA LEU A 170 1.59 -3.38 -6.75
C LEU A 170 2.59 -4.44 -6.32
N VAL A 171 3.08 -5.24 -7.26
CA VAL A 171 4.23 -6.11 -7.03
C VAL A 171 5.44 -5.47 -7.66
N PHE A 172 6.50 -5.22 -6.90
CA PHE A 172 7.72 -4.60 -7.37
C PHE A 172 8.88 -5.59 -7.40
N ASN A 173 9.55 -5.69 -8.53
CA ASN A 173 10.85 -6.34 -8.69
C ASN A 173 11.94 -5.29 -8.39
N LEU A 174 12.32 -5.15 -7.13
CA LEU A 174 13.25 -4.09 -6.68
C LEU A 174 14.66 -4.28 -7.21
N ASP A 175 15.11 -5.51 -7.41
CA ASP A 175 16.41 -5.79 -8.01
C ASP A 175 16.46 -5.23 -9.44
N ARG A 176 15.47 -5.58 -10.26
CA ARG A 176 15.35 -5.03 -11.62
C ARG A 176 15.17 -3.51 -11.62
N ILE A 177 14.37 -2.97 -10.71
CA ILE A 177 14.10 -1.52 -10.58
C ILE A 177 15.38 -0.74 -10.30
N ARG A 178 16.27 -1.25 -9.45
CA ARG A 178 17.58 -0.62 -9.19
C ARG A 178 18.46 -0.59 -10.42
N TYR A 179 18.44 -1.67 -11.21
CA TYR A 179 19.17 -1.75 -12.46
C TYR A 179 18.57 -0.87 -13.56
N SER A 180 17.26 -0.92 -13.77
CA SER A 180 16.56 -0.19 -14.84
C SER A 180 16.43 1.32 -14.57
N GLY A 181 16.54 1.73 -13.29
CA GLY A 181 16.27 3.11 -12.86
C GLY A 181 14.78 3.50 -12.96
N PHE A 182 13.88 2.52 -12.94
CA PHE A 182 12.42 2.74 -13.11
C PHE A 182 11.86 3.75 -12.09
N LEU A 183 12.06 3.54 -10.78
CA LEU A 183 11.55 4.45 -9.76
C LEU A 183 12.23 5.83 -9.79
N GLU A 184 13.46 5.92 -10.28
CA GLU A 184 14.09 7.22 -10.53
C GLU A 184 13.36 7.98 -11.65
N ARG A 185 12.99 7.30 -12.74
CA ARG A 185 12.16 7.91 -13.80
C ARG A 185 10.80 8.30 -13.27
N ALA A 186 10.13 7.44 -12.48
CA ALA A 186 8.83 7.74 -11.88
C ALA A 186 8.90 9.00 -10.99
N ARG A 187 9.91 9.13 -10.10
CA ARG A 187 10.13 10.34 -9.30
C ARG A 187 10.35 11.59 -10.16
N ARG A 188 11.06 11.45 -11.27
CA ARG A 188 11.28 12.58 -12.20
C ARG A 188 9.99 13.04 -12.83
N TYR A 189 9.12 12.11 -13.27
CA TYR A 189 7.79 12.43 -13.80
C TYR A 189 6.90 13.03 -12.71
N TYR A 190 6.83 12.42 -11.54
CA TYR A 190 6.08 12.92 -10.39
C TYR A 190 6.46 14.38 -10.03
N ASN A 191 7.74 14.70 -10.06
CA ASN A 191 8.21 16.03 -9.69
C ASN A 191 7.93 17.12 -10.74
N ARG A 192 7.81 16.76 -12.01
CA ARG A 192 7.76 17.70 -13.13
C ARG A 192 6.39 17.86 -13.77
N ASN A 193 5.57 16.84 -13.72
CA ASN A 193 4.29 16.81 -14.39
C ASN A 193 3.15 16.89 -13.37
N LEU A 194 2.18 17.78 -13.61
CA LEU A 194 0.97 17.83 -12.80
C LEU A 194 0.01 16.73 -13.27
N TYR A 195 -0.36 15.85 -12.34
CA TYR A 195 -1.20 14.70 -12.63
C TYR A 195 -2.50 14.71 -11.83
N ARG A 196 -3.55 14.07 -12.39
CA ARG A 196 -4.81 13.85 -11.68
C ARG A 196 -4.65 12.80 -10.55
N TYR A 197 -3.86 11.76 -10.78
CA TYR A 197 -3.46 10.73 -9.83
C TYR A 197 -1.94 10.66 -9.80
N PRO A 198 -1.28 11.48 -8.97
CA PRO A 198 0.13 11.84 -9.17
C PRO A 198 1.11 10.67 -9.19
N ASP A 199 1.07 9.84 -8.18
CA ASP A 199 1.98 8.68 -8.02
C ASP A 199 1.66 7.56 -9.02
N GLN A 200 0.36 7.30 -9.23
CA GLN A 200 -0.13 6.29 -10.17
C GLN A 200 0.27 6.62 -11.61
N MET A 201 0.02 7.85 -12.06
CA MET A 201 0.37 8.28 -13.41
C MET A 201 1.88 8.40 -13.61
N ALA A 202 2.63 8.80 -12.57
CA ALA A 202 4.09 8.84 -12.64
C ALA A 202 4.71 7.44 -12.79
N LEU A 203 4.15 6.43 -12.14
CA LEU A 203 4.56 5.03 -12.33
C LEU A 203 4.28 4.57 -13.76
N ARG A 204 3.08 4.85 -14.27
CA ARG A 204 2.68 4.48 -15.63
C ARG A 204 3.56 5.12 -16.71
N ASP A 205 3.83 6.42 -16.59
CA ASP A 205 4.70 7.14 -17.52
C ASP A 205 6.15 6.63 -17.47
N ALA A 206 6.58 6.06 -16.34
CA ALA A 206 7.91 5.47 -16.21
C ALA A 206 8.05 4.11 -16.90
N GLY A 207 6.96 3.37 -17.09
CA GLY A 207 6.93 2.08 -17.79
C GLY A 207 5.62 1.32 -17.57
N ASP A 208 5.31 0.43 -18.50
CA ASP A 208 4.09 -0.36 -18.44
C ASP A 208 4.18 -1.46 -17.36
N PRO A 209 3.10 -1.72 -16.62
CA PRO A 209 3.03 -2.82 -15.67
C PRO A 209 2.87 -4.17 -16.35
N ALA A 210 3.37 -5.23 -15.71
CA ALA A 210 2.87 -6.57 -15.95
C ALA A 210 1.41 -6.68 -15.50
N PRO A 211 0.57 -7.52 -16.13
CA PRO A 211 -0.83 -7.66 -15.78
C PRO A 211 -1.00 -8.39 -14.44
N LEU A 212 -1.58 -7.71 -13.45
CA LEU A 212 -2.05 -8.31 -12.22
C LEU A 212 -3.54 -8.68 -12.38
N GLU A 213 -3.93 -9.86 -11.93
CA GLU A 213 -5.32 -10.30 -11.99
C GLU A 213 -6.23 -9.41 -11.13
N GLU A 214 -7.46 -9.13 -11.61
CA GLU A 214 -8.46 -8.31 -10.92
C GLU A 214 -8.76 -8.82 -9.49
N THR A 215 -8.70 -10.12 -9.26
CA THR A 215 -8.92 -10.75 -7.94
C THR A 215 -7.98 -10.23 -6.85
N TYR A 216 -6.78 -9.72 -7.24
CA TYR A 216 -5.81 -9.12 -6.32
C TYR A 216 -5.95 -7.60 -6.15
N ASN A 217 -6.88 -6.97 -6.85
CA ASN A 217 -7.19 -5.54 -6.67
C ASN A 217 -8.66 -5.29 -7.03
N TYR A 218 -9.56 -6.08 -6.42
CA TYR A 218 -10.98 -6.03 -6.70
C TYR A 218 -11.60 -4.78 -6.10
N MET A 219 -11.99 -3.86 -6.96
CA MET A 219 -12.74 -2.68 -6.56
C MET A 219 -14.21 -3.04 -6.37
N ARG A 220 -14.73 -2.78 -5.19
CA ARG A 220 -16.06 -3.23 -4.75
C ARG A 220 -17.21 -2.88 -5.69
N ASP A 221 -17.13 -1.74 -6.36
CA ASP A 221 -18.20 -1.29 -7.27
C ASP A 221 -18.15 -1.97 -8.65
N HIS A 222 -17.13 -2.82 -8.89
CA HIS A 222 -16.97 -3.63 -10.07
C HIS A 222 -17.47 -5.06 -9.81
N LYS A 223 -18.03 -5.71 -10.81
CA LYS A 223 -18.38 -7.13 -10.72
C LYS A 223 -17.22 -7.95 -11.24
N LEU A 224 -16.66 -8.80 -10.38
CA LEU A 224 -15.77 -9.87 -10.83
C LEU A 224 -16.53 -10.74 -11.84
N ALA A 225 -15.88 -11.00 -12.96
CA ALA A 225 -16.43 -11.89 -13.98
C ALA A 225 -16.53 -13.32 -13.42
N ASP A 226 -15.51 -13.78 -12.69
CA ASP A 226 -15.43 -15.10 -12.09
C ASP A 226 -14.58 -15.09 -10.80
N GLY A 227 -14.93 -15.96 -9.83
CA GLY A 227 -14.13 -16.20 -8.62
C GLY A 227 -14.49 -15.33 -7.42
N LYS A 228 -13.64 -15.45 -6.36
CA LYS A 228 -13.72 -14.65 -5.15
C LYS A 228 -12.53 -13.70 -5.09
N PRO A 229 -12.74 -12.44 -4.65
CA PRO A 229 -11.62 -11.53 -4.49
C PRO A 229 -10.66 -12.03 -3.42
N VAL A 230 -9.36 -11.95 -3.71
CA VAL A 230 -8.28 -12.14 -2.74
C VAL A 230 -8.02 -10.84 -1.99
N VAL A 231 -8.13 -9.72 -2.69
CA VAL A 231 -7.97 -8.38 -2.14
C VAL A 231 -9.20 -7.53 -2.47
N LEU A 232 -9.88 -7.04 -1.42
CA LEU A 232 -10.93 -6.04 -1.53
C LEU A 232 -10.33 -4.66 -1.38
N HIS A 233 -10.47 -3.83 -2.41
CA HIS A 233 -10.03 -2.44 -2.43
C HIS A 233 -11.22 -1.49 -2.32
N PHE A 234 -11.19 -0.61 -1.32
CA PHE A 234 -12.27 0.36 -1.02
C PHE A 234 -12.01 1.72 -1.65
N SER A 235 -11.49 1.70 -2.87
CA SER A 235 -11.10 2.88 -3.64
C SER A 235 -12.26 3.87 -3.78
N ASN A 236 -11.98 5.15 -3.55
CA ASN A 236 -12.90 6.28 -3.77
C ASN A 236 -14.32 6.10 -3.20
N CYS A 237 -14.48 5.14 -2.30
CA CYS A 237 -15.76 4.89 -1.68
C CYS A 237 -16.04 6.01 -0.68
N ASN A 238 -16.53 7.15 -1.16
CA ASN A 238 -17.01 8.24 -0.31
C ASN A 238 -18.03 7.78 0.74
N ARG A 239 -18.64 6.61 0.52
CA ARG A 239 -19.57 5.97 1.46
C ARG A 239 -18.87 5.21 2.57
N TYR A 240 -17.66 4.68 2.33
CA TYR A 240 -17.02 3.71 3.21
C TYR A 240 -15.52 3.92 3.23
N LYS A 241 -15.08 5.06 3.76
CA LYS A 241 -13.67 5.32 4.01
C LYS A 241 -13.20 4.38 5.11
N LEU A 242 -12.58 3.26 4.73
CA LEU A 242 -12.11 2.23 5.64
C LEU A 242 -11.27 2.78 6.79
N TYR A 243 -10.43 3.79 6.51
CA TYR A 243 -9.56 4.44 7.49
C TYR A 243 -10.26 5.55 8.32
N THR A 244 -11.47 6.00 7.95
CA THR A 244 -12.23 6.99 8.73
C THR A 244 -13.28 6.35 9.62
N VAL A 245 -13.51 5.05 9.47
CA VAL A 245 -14.46 4.26 10.25
C VAL A 245 -13.67 3.31 11.13
N PRO A 246 -13.76 3.39 12.46
CA PRO A 246 -13.09 2.44 13.34
C PRO A 246 -13.36 0.99 12.91
N PRO A 247 -12.38 0.09 13.00
CA PRO A 247 -12.52 -1.30 12.52
C PRO A 247 -13.78 -2.00 13.00
N GLY A 248 -14.29 -1.61 14.18
CA GLY A 248 -15.55 -2.11 14.74
C GLY A 248 -16.82 -1.61 14.07
N GLU A 249 -16.80 -0.50 13.34
CA GLU A 249 -18.01 0.15 12.82
C GLU A 249 -18.29 -0.16 11.36
N PHE A 250 -17.30 -0.45 10.53
CA PHE A 250 -17.55 -0.71 9.13
C PHE A 250 -18.28 -2.06 8.86
N TYR A 251 -18.43 -2.94 9.89
CA TYR A 251 -19.33 -4.11 9.80
C TYR A 251 -20.78 -3.77 9.54
N ARG A 252 -21.22 -2.57 9.85
CA ARG A 252 -22.55 -2.11 9.45
C ARG A 252 -22.69 -2.12 7.94
N TYR A 253 -21.57 -2.02 7.23
CA TYR A 253 -21.47 -1.99 5.79
C TYR A 253 -20.93 -3.29 5.20
N TYR A 254 -20.16 -4.05 5.99
CA TYR A 254 -19.49 -5.31 5.62
C TYR A 254 -19.59 -6.34 6.74
N PRO A 255 -20.78 -6.90 6.98
CA PRO A 255 -20.99 -7.86 8.06
C PRO A 255 -20.10 -9.09 8.00
N GLU A 256 -19.68 -9.47 6.77
CA GLU A 256 -18.77 -10.58 6.50
C GLU A 256 -17.36 -10.38 7.10
N HIS A 257 -17.00 -9.16 7.45
CA HIS A 257 -15.67 -8.84 8.02
C HIS A 257 -15.71 -8.60 9.54
N LYS A 258 -16.77 -8.99 10.20
CA LYS A 258 -16.88 -8.87 11.66
C LYS A 258 -15.72 -9.52 12.41
N TYR A 259 -15.13 -10.56 11.87
CA TYR A 259 -13.97 -11.24 12.43
C TYR A 259 -12.75 -10.33 12.68
N ILE A 260 -12.63 -9.23 11.96
CA ILE A 260 -11.51 -8.28 12.13
C ILE A 260 -11.64 -7.62 13.50
N LYS A 261 -12.82 -7.09 13.81
CA LYS A 261 -13.07 -6.48 15.14
C LYS A 261 -12.84 -7.49 16.25
N ASP A 262 -13.54 -8.62 16.17
CA ASP A 262 -13.51 -9.63 17.22
C ASP A 262 -12.06 -10.10 17.47
N GLY A 263 -11.27 -10.23 16.41
CA GLY A 263 -9.86 -10.61 16.51
C GLY A 263 -8.97 -9.52 17.11
N LEU A 264 -9.15 -8.27 16.72
CA LEU A 264 -8.41 -7.14 17.30
C LEU A 264 -8.74 -6.95 18.79
N ASP A 265 -10.02 -7.14 19.18
CA ASP A 265 -10.44 -7.07 20.59
C ASP A 265 -9.79 -8.19 21.43
N VAL A 266 -9.65 -9.40 20.87
CA VAL A 266 -8.91 -10.50 21.53
C VAL A 266 -7.45 -10.09 21.75
N ILE A 267 -6.77 -9.56 20.73
CA ILE A 267 -5.36 -9.15 20.87
C ILE A 267 -5.23 -8.02 21.92
N ARG A 268 -6.14 -7.04 21.94
CA ARG A 268 -6.15 -5.96 22.96
C ARG A 268 -6.34 -6.49 24.37
N SER A 269 -7.12 -7.57 24.54
CA SER A 269 -7.42 -8.11 25.86
C SER A 269 -6.27 -8.88 26.51
N VAL A 270 -5.28 -9.32 25.72
CA VAL A 270 -4.11 -10.10 26.19
C VAL A 270 -2.83 -9.27 26.27
N HIS A 271 -2.88 -8.01 25.88
CA HIS A 271 -1.77 -7.05 25.87
C HIS A 271 -2.10 -5.73 26.55
#